data_0fac4a168efa097809fe78c6073af6d5
#
_entry.id   0fac4a168efa097809fe78c6073af6d5
#
_cell.length_a   1.000
_cell.length_b   1.000
_cell.length_c   1.000
_cell.angle_alpha   90.00
_cell.angle_beta   90.00
_cell.angle_gamma   90.00
#
_symmetry.space_group_name_H-M   'P 1'
#
loop_
_entity.id
_entity.type
_entity.pdbx_description
1 polymer ?
#
loop_
_entity_poly.entity_id
_entity_poly.type
_entity_poly.pdbx_seq_one_letter_code
_entity_poly.pdbx_strand_id
1 'polypeptide(L)'
;MNFISRWWNANTPLFMLVAGLIVVTPFIVFYVRKALKEHPKGLIPAALSNMGERFGYYIMNAVLTLFICSKFGVPDQTAGIMFAGFYFLIYVLSLPGGIIADRTKNYKGTIIAGIIVMAVGYAILSVPVFSGHGFSWVMVLTLCALVIIACGNGLFKGNLQAVVGQLYDDFEAEEAKKGPEALAKAKEKRDSGFQIFYVFINIGGVVAPFIAPIIRNWWLGTKGLVYNAQLPMLCHN
;
A
#
# COMPACT_ATOMS: atom_id res chain seq x y z
N MET A 1 -11.13 14.42 35.94
CA MET A 1 -11.46 14.42 34.50
C MET A 1 -12.35 13.21 34.25
N ASN A 2 -13.62 13.43 33.85
CA ASN A 2 -14.62 12.37 33.76
C ASN A 2 -14.29 11.35 32.66
N PHE A 3 -14.76 10.10 32.82
CA PHE A 3 -14.59 9.01 31.83
C PHE A 3 -14.96 9.46 30.40
N ILE A 4 -16.04 10.21 30.24
CA ILE A 4 -16.53 10.75 28.96
C ILE A 4 -15.51 11.69 28.33
N SER A 5 -14.86 12.58 29.09
CA SER A 5 -13.86 13.51 28.56
C SER A 5 -12.57 12.82 28.14
N ARG A 6 -12.15 11.77 28.82
CA ARG A 6 -11.00 10.95 28.41
C ARG A 6 -11.32 10.17 27.14
N TRP A 7 -12.49 9.55 27.09
CA TRP A 7 -12.94 8.80 25.91
C TRP A 7 -13.07 9.72 24.69
N TRP A 8 -13.67 10.90 24.87
CA TRP A 8 -13.78 11.91 23.81
C TRP A 8 -12.41 12.34 23.30
N ASN A 9 -11.52 12.75 24.18
CA ASN A 9 -10.19 13.21 23.80
C ASN A 9 -9.35 12.12 23.10
N ALA A 10 -9.50 10.85 23.51
CA ALA A 10 -8.82 9.73 22.89
C ALA A 10 -9.34 9.41 21.48
N ASN A 11 -10.65 9.62 21.25
CA ASN A 11 -11.30 9.23 19.99
C ASN A 11 -11.55 10.42 19.03
N THR A 12 -11.44 11.67 19.50
CA THR A 12 -11.63 12.87 18.66
C THR A 12 -10.81 12.85 17.37
N PRO A 13 -9.51 12.47 17.35
CA PRO A 13 -8.75 12.40 16.11
C PRO A 13 -9.32 11.38 15.12
N LEU A 14 -9.79 10.25 15.61
CA LEU A 14 -10.41 9.22 14.78
C LEU A 14 -11.76 9.70 14.21
N PHE A 15 -12.60 10.35 15.03
CA PHE A 15 -13.85 10.94 14.58
C PHE A 15 -13.63 12.04 13.55
N MET A 16 -12.65 12.92 13.76
CA MET A 16 -12.31 13.98 12.80
C MET A 16 -11.83 13.39 11.47
N LEU A 17 -11.01 12.34 11.52
CA LEU A 17 -10.53 11.65 10.33
C LEU A 17 -11.68 10.98 9.57
N VAL A 18 -12.56 10.25 10.27
CA VAL A 18 -13.73 9.60 9.68
C VAL A 18 -14.71 10.63 9.11
N ALA A 19 -14.99 11.71 9.85
CA ALA A 19 -15.84 12.80 9.37
C ALA A 19 -15.24 13.49 8.15
N GLY A 20 -13.94 13.76 8.15
CA GLY A 20 -13.21 14.30 7.01
C GLY A 20 -13.29 13.38 5.78
N LEU A 21 -13.10 12.07 5.97
CA LEU A 21 -13.24 11.10 4.89
C LEU A 21 -14.69 11.06 4.34
N ILE A 22 -15.70 11.09 5.20
CA ILE A 22 -17.12 11.10 4.78
C ILE A 22 -17.44 12.34 3.95
N VAL A 23 -16.90 13.51 4.30
CA VAL A 23 -17.14 14.76 3.57
C VAL A 23 -16.33 14.82 2.28
N VAL A 24 -15.06 14.43 2.31
CA VAL A 24 -14.15 14.56 1.18
C VAL A 24 -14.37 13.47 0.13
N THR A 25 -14.73 12.24 0.55
CA THR A 25 -14.92 11.11 -0.38
C THR A 25 -16.00 11.37 -1.45
N PRO A 26 -17.20 11.87 -1.13
CA PRO A 26 -18.20 12.20 -2.16
C PRO A 26 -17.72 13.24 -3.16
N PHE A 27 -16.97 14.22 -2.70
CA PHE A 27 -16.40 15.29 -3.54
C PHE A 27 -15.33 14.72 -4.50
N ILE A 28 -14.44 13.89 -3.97
CA ILE A 28 -13.44 13.18 -4.78
C ILE A 28 -14.15 12.26 -5.78
N VAL A 29 -15.13 11.48 -5.35
CA VAL A 29 -15.89 10.56 -6.23
C VAL A 29 -16.60 11.31 -7.33
N PHE A 30 -17.22 12.45 -7.02
CA PHE A 30 -17.89 13.29 -8.02
C PHE A 30 -16.88 13.86 -9.05
N TYR A 31 -15.78 14.42 -8.58
CA TYR A 31 -14.74 15.01 -9.44
C TYR A 31 -14.06 13.94 -10.30
N VAL A 32 -13.74 12.81 -9.69
CA VAL A 32 -13.14 11.65 -10.35
C VAL A 32 -14.10 11.09 -11.41
N ARG A 33 -15.39 10.93 -11.09
CA ARG A 33 -16.39 10.48 -12.07
C ARG A 33 -16.54 11.42 -13.23
N LYS A 34 -16.48 12.73 -12.98
CA LYS A 34 -16.57 13.75 -14.04
C LYS A 34 -15.33 13.73 -14.93
N ALA A 35 -14.14 13.72 -14.33
CA ALA A 35 -12.87 13.68 -15.06
C ALA A 35 -12.70 12.39 -15.87
N LEU A 36 -13.21 11.27 -15.35
CA LEU A 36 -12.99 9.93 -15.93
C LEU A 36 -14.01 9.52 -16.99
N LYS A 37 -15.08 10.32 -17.23
CA LYS A 37 -16.06 9.99 -18.28
C LYS A 37 -15.46 9.83 -19.66
N GLU A 38 -14.31 10.44 -19.90
CA GLU A 38 -13.62 10.49 -21.19
C GLU A 38 -12.42 9.53 -21.26
N HIS A 39 -12.14 8.80 -20.20
CA HIS A 39 -11.02 7.86 -20.12
C HIS A 39 -11.48 6.39 -20.24
N PRO A 40 -10.57 5.47 -20.61
CA PRO A 40 -10.89 4.04 -20.65
C PRO A 40 -11.40 3.53 -19.30
N LYS A 41 -12.45 2.72 -19.31
CA LYS A 41 -13.12 2.21 -18.08
C LYS A 41 -12.19 1.44 -17.14
N GLY A 42 -11.09 0.89 -17.66
CA GLY A 42 -10.08 0.17 -16.88
C GLY A 42 -9.16 1.05 -16.04
N LEU A 43 -9.10 2.38 -16.29
CA LEU A 43 -8.22 3.29 -15.57
C LEU A 43 -8.54 3.38 -14.07
N ILE A 44 -9.83 3.48 -13.71
CA ILE A 44 -10.27 3.58 -12.30
C ILE A 44 -9.89 2.35 -11.47
N PRO A 45 -10.25 1.12 -11.89
CA PRO A 45 -9.84 -0.07 -11.16
C PRO A 45 -8.33 -0.18 -11.00
N ALA A 46 -7.55 0.15 -12.04
CA ALA A 46 -6.10 0.14 -11.97
C ALA A 46 -5.56 1.18 -10.97
N ALA A 47 -6.07 2.41 -11.02
CA ALA A 47 -5.67 3.49 -10.09
C ALA A 47 -6.02 3.16 -8.64
N LEU A 48 -7.23 2.63 -8.38
CA LEU A 48 -7.66 2.21 -7.04
C LEU A 48 -6.84 1.03 -6.52
N SER A 49 -6.52 0.05 -7.38
CA SER A 49 -5.65 -1.07 -7.00
C SER A 49 -4.26 -0.60 -6.60
N ASN A 50 -3.70 0.35 -7.36
CA ASN A 50 -2.41 0.94 -7.04
C ASN A 50 -2.44 1.76 -5.75
N MET A 51 -3.49 2.57 -5.57
CA MET A 51 -3.69 3.34 -4.34
C MET A 51 -3.75 2.42 -3.11
N GLY A 52 -4.52 1.32 -3.19
CA GLY A 52 -4.66 0.36 -2.09
C GLY A 52 -3.36 -0.36 -1.77
N GLU A 53 -2.62 -0.78 -2.78
CA GLU A 53 -1.31 -1.41 -2.58
C GLU A 53 -0.31 -0.41 -1.99
N ARG A 54 -0.24 0.81 -2.53
CA ARG A 54 0.63 1.87 -1.99
C ARG A 54 0.27 2.25 -0.57
N PHE A 55 -1.01 2.32 -0.26
CA PHE A 55 -1.49 2.55 1.10
C PHE A 55 -0.95 1.50 2.08
N GLY A 56 -1.10 0.20 1.77
CA GLY A 56 -0.55 -0.87 2.59
C GLY A 56 0.97 -0.82 2.72
N TYR A 57 1.65 -0.57 1.61
CA TYR A 57 3.10 -0.41 1.56
C TYR A 57 3.60 0.73 2.47
N TYR A 58 2.99 1.90 2.38
CA TYR A 58 3.41 3.06 3.18
C TYR A 58 3.06 2.93 4.66
N ILE A 59 1.95 2.25 5.01
CA ILE A 59 1.67 1.88 6.42
C ILE A 59 2.80 1.01 6.96
N MET A 60 3.15 -0.06 6.25
CA MET A 60 4.22 -0.96 6.66
C MET A 60 5.55 -0.21 6.74
N ASN A 61 5.88 0.60 5.74
CA ASN A 61 7.10 1.39 5.68
C ASN A 61 7.27 2.31 6.90
N ALA A 62 6.17 2.95 7.33
CA ALA A 62 6.17 3.85 8.49
C ALA A 62 6.42 3.14 9.82
N VAL A 63 6.09 1.85 9.95
CA VAL A 63 6.17 1.13 11.22
C VAL A 63 7.22 0.01 11.23
N LEU A 64 7.74 -0.42 10.08
CA LEU A 64 8.55 -1.64 9.97
C LEU A 64 9.81 -1.60 10.84
N THR A 65 10.57 -0.52 10.83
CA THR A 65 11.79 -0.40 11.63
C THR A 65 11.47 -0.50 13.12
N LEU A 66 10.48 0.27 13.59
CA LEU A 66 10.03 0.23 14.97
C LEU A 66 9.48 -1.16 15.37
N PHE A 67 8.76 -1.79 14.46
CA PHE A 67 8.25 -3.15 14.63
C PHE A 67 9.38 -4.16 14.81
N ILE A 68 10.43 -4.11 13.99
CA ILE A 68 11.58 -5.00 14.09
C ILE A 68 12.32 -4.76 15.41
N CYS A 69 12.58 -3.51 15.77
CA CYS A 69 13.23 -3.15 17.03
C CYS A 69 12.43 -3.69 18.25
N SER A 70 11.14 -3.41 18.27
CA SER A 70 10.30 -3.80 19.40
C SER A 70 10.00 -5.30 19.46
N LYS A 71 9.89 -5.95 18.29
CA LYS A 71 9.63 -7.39 18.22
C LYS A 71 10.85 -8.24 18.62
N PHE A 72 12.05 -7.80 18.29
CA PHE A 72 13.28 -8.59 18.44
C PHE A 72 14.28 -8.01 19.44
N GLY A 73 14.03 -6.81 19.96
CA GLY A 73 14.97 -6.14 20.87
C GLY A 73 16.32 -5.80 20.20
N VAL A 74 16.35 -5.69 18.86
CA VAL A 74 17.56 -5.36 18.12
C VAL A 74 17.78 -3.85 18.06
N PRO A 75 19.04 -3.38 17.98
CA PRO A 75 19.35 -1.97 17.83
C PRO A 75 18.79 -1.38 16.53
N ASP A 76 18.50 -0.08 16.52
CA ASP A 76 17.98 0.64 15.36
C ASP A 76 18.82 0.46 14.10
N GLN A 77 20.15 0.36 14.25
CA GLN A 77 21.08 0.12 13.15
C GLN A 77 20.81 -1.24 12.48
N THR A 78 20.61 -2.29 13.26
CA THR A 78 20.31 -3.65 12.73
C THR A 78 18.94 -3.66 12.04
N ALA A 79 17.93 -3.06 12.65
CA ALA A 79 16.61 -2.95 12.05
C ALA A 79 16.64 -2.11 10.76
N GLY A 80 17.46 -1.06 10.72
CA GLY A 80 17.69 -0.24 9.53
C GLY A 80 18.34 -1.03 8.39
N ILE A 81 19.29 -1.92 8.66
CA ILE A 81 19.89 -2.80 7.66
C ILE A 81 18.86 -3.79 7.11
N MET A 82 18.03 -4.39 7.97
CA MET A 82 16.93 -5.30 7.55
C MET A 82 15.91 -4.57 6.67
N PHE A 83 15.56 -3.34 7.05
CA PHE A 83 14.69 -2.46 6.27
C PHE A 83 15.29 -2.14 4.89
N ALA A 84 16.58 -1.75 4.85
CA ALA A 84 17.28 -1.44 3.61
C ALA A 84 17.36 -2.66 2.68
N GLY A 85 17.63 -3.85 3.22
CA GLY A 85 17.62 -5.11 2.48
C GLY A 85 16.25 -5.43 1.89
N PHE A 86 15.19 -5.27 2.67
CA PHE A 86 13.81 -5.42 2.19
C PHE A 86 13.48 -4.43 1.05
N TYR A 87 13.87 -3.17 1.22
CA TYR A 87 13.66 -2.13 0.22
C TYR A 87 14.40 -2.44 -1.08
N PHE A 88 15.65 -2.87 -0.98
CA PHE A 88 16.45 -3.33 -2.13
C PHE A 88 15.77 -4.49 -2.87
N LEU A 89 15.28 -5.50 -2.14
CA LEU A 89 14.58 -6.65 -2.73
C LEU A 89 13.33 -6.25 -3.51
N ILE A 90 12.54 -5.30 -3.02
CA ILE A 90 11.35 -4.79 -3.75
C ILE A 90 11.72 -4.29 -5.14
N TYR A 91 12.82 -3.56 -5.28
CA TYR A 91 13.24 -3.04 -6.58
C TYR A 91 13.86 -4.12 -7.46
N VAL A 92 14.72 -4.95 -6.92
CA VAL A 92 15.37 -6.04 -7.68
C VAL A 92 14.35 -7.05 -8.19
N LEU A 93 13.38 -7.44 -7.34
CA LEU A 93 12.36 -8.42 -7.71
C LEU A 93 11.28 -7.86 -8.67
N SER A 94 11.22 -6.55 -8.88
CA SER A 94 10.34 -5.98 -9.91
C SER A 94 10.79 -6.31 -11.32
N LEU A 95 12.09 -6.54 -11.55
CA LEU A 95 12.61 -6.93 -12.86
C LEU A 95 12.13 -8.33 -13.30
N PRO A 96 12.35 -9.41 -12.52
CA PRO A 96 11.80 -10.71 -12.88
C PRO A 96 10.28 -10.71 -12.93
N GLY A 97 9.58 -9.92 -12.09
CA GLY A 97 8.15 -9.76 -12.14
C GLY A 97 7.64 -9.24 -13.50
N GLY A 98 8.33 -8.24 -14.07
CA GLY A 98 8.06 -7.73 -15.41
C GLY A 98 8.33 -8.79 -16.48
N ILE A 99 9.48 -9.47 -16.42
CA ILE A 99 9.85 -10.53 -17.38
C ILE A 99 8.82 -11.66 -17.40
N ILE A 100 8.29 -12.06 -16.24
CA ILE A 100 7.26 -13.11 -16.15
C ILE A 100 5.99 -12.65 -16.87
N ALA A 101 5.53 -11.43 -16.64
CA ALA A 101 4.33 -10.89 -17.28
C ALA A 101 4.51 -10.75 -18.79
N ASP A 102 5.68 -10.28 -19.25
CA ASP A 102 5.99 -10.12 -20.67
C ASP A 102 6.04 -11.46 -21.41
N ARG A 103 6.60 -12.49 -20.78
CA ARG A 103 6.67 -13.84 -21.36
C ARG A 103 5.32 -14.53 -21.39
N THR A 104 4.53 -14.40 -20.34
CA THR A 104 3.22 -15.02 -20.24
C THR A 104 2.13 -14.26 -20.97
N LYS A 105 2.38 -12.98 -21.31
CA LYS A 105 1.37 -12.03 -21.84
C LYS A 105 0.12 -11.90 -20.96
N ASN A 106 0.22 -12.32 -19.69
CA ASN A 106 -0.88 -12.32 -18.74
C ASN A 106 -0.61 -11.35 -17.58
N TYR A 107 -0.60 -10.06 -17.89
CA TYR A 107 -0.35 -9.01 -16.90
C TYR A 107 -1.35 -9.03 -15.76
N LYS A 108 -2.66 -9.24 -16.06
CA LYS A 108 -3.70 -9.33 -15.01
C LYS A 108 -3.47 -10.49 -14.06
N GLY A 109 -3.16 -11.67 -14.58
CA GLY A 109 -2.85 -12.84 -13.76
C GLY A 109 -1.63 -12.61 -12.88
N THR A 110 -0.58 -12.00 -13.41
CA THR A 110 0.64 -11.66 -12.66
C THR A 110 0.37 -10.65 -11.54
N ILE A 111 -0.46 -9.63 -11.79
CA ILE A 111 -0.88 -8.65 -10.79
C ILE A 111 -1.68 -9.33 -9.66
N ILE A 112 -2.65 -10.19 -9.99
CA ILE A 112 -3.47 -10.91 -9.01
C ILE A 112 -2.59 -11.85 -8.18
N ALA A 113 -1.69 -12.60 -8.82
CA ALA A 113 -0.72 -13.44 -8.12
C ALA A 113 0.16 -12.61 -7.16
N GLY A 114 0.62 -11.44 -7.60
CA GLY A 114 1.37 -10.51 -6.76
C GLY A 114 0.61 -10.08 -5.51
N ILE A 115 -0.67 -9.72 -5.64
CA ILE A 115 -1.52 -9.34 -4.51
C ILE A 115 -1.71 -10.51 -3.54
N ILE A 116 -1.96 -11.73 -4.05
CA ILE A 116 -2.13 -12.93 -3.22
C ILE A 116 -0.83 -13.23 -2.46
N VAL A 117 0.32 -13.19 -3.14
CA VAL A 117 1.62 -13.42 -2.52
C VAL A 117 1.92 -12.38 -1.44
N MET A 118 1.63 -11.09 -1.69
CA MET A 118 1.74 -10.05 -0.66
C MET A 118 0.82 -10.32 0.53
N ALA A 119 -0.43 -10.70 0.30
CA ALA A 119 -1.38 -11.00 1.37
C ALA A 119 -0.90 -12.15 2.26
N VAL A 120 -0.35 -13.22 1.68
CA VAL A 120 0.27 -14.33 2.42
C VAL A 120 1.46 -13.82 3.25
N GLY A 121 2.34 -13.01 2.67
CA GLY A 121 3.47 -12.43 3.37
C GLY A 121 3.03 -11.55 4.56
N TYR A 122 2.02 -10.70 4.41
CA TYR A 122 1.46 -9.91 5.50
C TYR A 122 0.80 -10.78 6.57
N ALA A 123 0.10 -11.85 6.21
CA ALA A 123 -0.47 -12.79 7.16
C ALA A 123 0.62 -13.48 8.00
N ILE A 124 1.73 -13.88 7.39
CA ILE A 124 2.88 -14.46 8.11
C ILE A 124 3.51 -13.39 9.03
N LEU A 125 3.66 -12.15 8.55
CA LEU A 125 4.24 -11.06 9.33
C LEU A 125 3.41 -10.72 10.58
N SER A 126 2.09 -10.94 10.51
CA SER A 126 1.16 -10.68 11.61
C SER A 126 1.21 -11.74 12.74
N VAL A 127 1.94 -12.84 12.57
CA VAL A 127 2.06 -13.88 13.59
C VAL A 127 2.70 -13.29 14.85
N PRO A 128 2.03 -13.35 16.02
CA PRO A 128 2.55 -12.80 17.25
C PRO A 128 3.75 -13.61 17.77
N VAL A 129 4.66 -12.92 18.44
CA VAL A 129 5.76 -13.56 19.16
C VAL A 129 5.25 -13.93 20.55
N PHE A 130 5.23 -15.22 20.87
CA PHE A 130 4.96 -15.67 22.22
C PHE A 130 6.29 -15.77 22.98
N SER A 131 6.35 -15.15 24.17
CA SER A 131 7.48 -15.25 25.07
C SER A 131 7.77 -16.73 25.40
N GLY A 132 8.97 -17.21 25.06
CA GLY A 132 9.39 -18.59 25.33
C GLY A 132 9.68 -19.45 24.08
N HIS A 133 9.27 -19.06 22.90
CA HIS A 133 9.71 -19.71 21.66
C HIS A 133 10.93 -18.98 21.10
N GLY A 134 11.97 -19.76 20.78
CA GLY A 134 13.28 -19.24 20.44
C GLY A 134 13.26 -18.07 19.44
N PHE A 135 13.88 -16.99 19.84
CA PHE A 135 14.11 -15.74 19.12
C PHE A 135 14.47 -15.96 17.63
N SER A 136 15.28 -16.98 17.34
CA SER A 136 15.76 -17.30 15.99
C SER A 136 14.64 -17.72 15.04
N TRP A 137 13.67 -18.50 15.48
CA TRP A 137 12.57 -19.00 14.64
C TRP A 137 11.66 -17.86 14.14
N VAL A 138 11.23 -16.98 15.04
CA VAL A 138 10.33 -15.88 14.70
C VAL A 138 11.04 -14.84 13.83
N MET A 139 12.34 -14.64 14.02
CA MET A 139 13.16 -13.78 13.18
C MET A 139 13.24 -14.32 11.75
N VAL A 140 13.51 -15.61 11.59
CA VAL A 140 13.52 -16.28 10.28
C VAL A 140 12.16 -16.16 9.61
N LEU A 141 11.06 -16.41 10.34
CA LEU A 141 9.71 -16.28 9.83
C LEU A 141 9.40 -14.85 9.36
N THR A 142 9.84 -13.84 10.12
CA THR A 142 9.67 -12.42 9.75
C THR A 142 10.48 -12.07 8.48
N LEU A 143 11.73 -12.53 8.38
CA LEU A 143 12.55 -12.33 7.18
C LEU A 143 11.93 -13.01 5.97
N CYS A 144 11.46 -14.25 6.11
CA CYS A 144 10.73 -14.95 5.03
C CYS A 144 9.48 -14.18 4.61
N ALA A 145 8.71 -13.65 5.56
CA ALA A 145 7.53 -12.84 5.27
C ALA A 145 7.88 -11.58 4.45
N LEU A 146 8.95 -10.88 4.83
CA LEU A 146 9.44 -9.70 4.08
C LEU A 146 9.88 -10.05 2.65
N VAL A 147 10.56 -11.18 2.47
CA VAL A 147 10.92 -11.67 1.13
C VAL A 147 9.69 -12.00 0.30
N ILE A 148 8.69 -12.68 0.88
CA ILE A 148 7.42 -13.00 0.21
C ILE A 148 6.68 -11.73 -0.19
N ILE A 149 6.61 -10.73 0.71
CA ILE A 149 6.00 -9.41 0.39
C ILE A 149 6.75 -8.74 -0.76
N ALA A 150 8.09 -8.76 -0.73
CA ALA A 150 8.91 -8.18 -1.80
C ALA A 150 8.69 -8.89 -3.15
N CYS A 151 8.59 -10.22 -3.16
CA CYS A 151 8.24 -11.00 -4.36
C CYS A 151 6.87 -10.59 -4.92
N GLY A 152 5.85 -10.53 -4.06
CA GLY A 152 4.51 -10.13 -4.47
C GLY A 152 4.47 -8.69 -5.00
N ASN A 153 5.17 -7.77 -4.36
CA ASN A 153 5.29 -6.38 -4.81
C ASN A 153 6.00 -6.30 -6.17
N GLY A 154 7.04 -7.11 -6.39
CA GLY A 154 7.74 -7.21 -7.67
C GLY A 154 6.82 -7.65 -8.81
N LEU A 155 5.93 -8.63 -8.57
CA LEU A 155 4.93 -9.06 -9.54
C LEU A 155 3.87 -8.00 -9.84
N PHE A 156 3.57 -7.14 -8.87
CA PHE A 156 2.52 -6.13 -8.99
C PHE A 156 3.00 -4.83 -9.63
N LYS A 157 4.10 -4.26 -9.13
CA LYS A 157 4.48 -2.85 -9.30
C LYS A 157 4.68 -2.43 -10.76
N GLY A 158 5.47 -3.18 -11.54
CA GLY A 158 5.75 -2.84 -12.95
C GLY A 158 4.59 -3.17 -13.87
N ASN A 159 3.88 -4.25 -13.59
CA ASN A 159 2.87 -4.80 -14.47
C ASN A 159 1.57 -3.98 -14.49
N LEU A 160 1.24 -3.29 -13.40
CA LEU A 160 0.06 -2.43 -13.36
C LEU A 160 0.20 -1.21 -14.28
N GLN A 161 1.40 -0.61 -14.35
CA GLN A 161 1.67 0.49 -15.28
C GLN A 161 1.60 0.01 -16.74
N ALA A 162 2.09 -1.19 -17.03
CA ALA A 162 1.98 -1.80 -18.35
C ALA A 162 0.52 -2.02 -18.75
N VAL A 163 -0.33 -2.48 -17.83
CA VAL A 163 -1.79 -2.63 -18.07
C VAL A 163 -2.43 -1.27 -18.40
N VAL A 164 -2.08 -0.22 -17.66
CA VAL A 164 -2.59 1.13 -17.97
C VAL A 164 -2.12 1.58 -19.36
N GLY A 165 -0.86 1.32 -19.73
CA GLY A 165 -0.34 1.58 -21.08
C GLY A 165 -1.17 0.89 -22.15
N GLN A 166 -1.42 -0.42 -22.00
CA GLN A 166 -2.23 -1.21 -22.94
C GLN A 166 -3.67 -0.70 -23.07
N LEU A 167 -4.29 -0.25 -21.97
CA LEU A 167 -5.63 0.35 -22.02
C LEU A 167 -5.67 1.59 -22.91
N TYR A 168 -4.60 2.38 -22.93
CA TYR A 168 -4.51 3.55 -23.81
C TYR A 168 -4.11 3.18 -25.23
N ASP A 169 -3.29 2.16 -25.43
CA ASP A 169 -2.99 1.65 -26.79
C ASP A 169 -4.27 1.18 -27.48
N ASP A 170 -5.13 0.43 -26.78
CA ASP A 170 -6.42 -0.02 -27.30
C ASP A 170 -7.36 1.17 -27.56
N PHE A 171 -7.41 2.14 -26.64
CA PHE A 171 -8.23 3.34 -26.75
C PHE A 171 -7.81 4.20 -27.96
N GLU A 172 -6.51 4.44 -28.15
CA GLU A 172 -5.96 5.18 -29.27
C GLU A 172 -6.24 4.47 -30.61
N ALA A 173 -6.15 3.12 -30.64
CA ALA A 173 -6.46 2.33 -31.81
C ALA A 173 -7.95 2.41 -32.19
N GLU A 174 -8.85 2.51 -31.25
CA GLU A 174 -10.28 2.73 -31.50
C GLU A 174 -10.56 4.17 -32.02
N GLU A 175 -9.96 5.17 -31.39
CA GLU A 175 -10.15 6.57 -31.74
C GLU A 175 -9.49 6.90 -33.13
N ALA A 176 -8.41 6.23 -33.48
CA ALA A 176 -7.78 6.37 -34.81
C ALA A 176 -8.73 6.03 -35.95
N LYS A 177 -9.68 5.12 -35.76
CA LYS A 177 -10.71 4.78 -36.76
C LYS A 177 -11.69 5.91 -37.03
N LYS A 178 -11.82 6.86 -36.08
CA LYS A 178 -12.71 8.03 -36.19
C LYS A 178 -12.06 9.24 -36.90
N GLY A 179 -10.74 9.21 -37.06
CA GLY A 179 -9.99 10.25 -37.75
C GLY A 179 -8.82 10.85 -36.95
N PRO A 180 -7.99 11.67 -37.60
CA PRO A 180 -6.75 12.18 -37.03
C PRO A 180 -6.97 13.10 -35.79
N GLU A 181 -8.05 13.89 -35.78
CA GLU A 181 -8.37 14.75 -34.60
C GLU A 181 -8.76 13.94 -33.37
N ALA A 182 -9.51 12.84 -33.57
CA ALA A 182 -9.88 11.95 -32.46
C ALA A 182 -8.65 11.25 -31.86
N LEU A 183 -7.72 10.83 -32.73
CA LEU A 183 -6.45 10.25 -32.29
C LEU A 183 -5.60 11.27 -31.51
N ALA A 184 -5.50 12.51 -31.97
CA ALA A 184 -4.75 13.55 -31.25
C ALA A 184 -5.30 13.78 -29.85
N LYS A 185 -6.63 13.88 -29.71
CA LYS A 185 -7.30 13.98 -28.41
C LYS A 185 -7.09 12.74 -27.53
N ALA A 186 -7.07 11.54 -28.11
CA ALA A 186 -6.82 10.32 -27.36
C ALA A 186 -5.41 10.28 -26.75
N LYS A 187 -4.40 10.77 -27.48
CA LYS A 187 -3.02 10.90 -26.97
C LYS A 187 -2.92 11.89 -25.81
N GLU A 188 -3.57 13.05 -25.89
CA GLU A 188 -3.62 14.00 -24.75
C GLU A 188 -4.29 13.38 -23.52
N LYS A 189 -5.33 12.56 -23.74
CA LYS A 189 -6.01 11.83 -22.65
C LYS A 189 -5.11 10.76 -22.02
N ARG A 190 -4.20 10.16 -22.77
CA ARG A 190 -3.22 9.23 -22.22
C ARG A 190 -2.35 9.91 -21.15
N ASP A 191 -1.80 11.07 -21.44
CA ASP A 191 -0.95 11.80 -20.49
C ASP A 191 -1.73 12.20 -19.24
N SER A 192 -2.94 12.73 -19.41
CA SER A 192 -3.80 13.08 -18.27
C SER A 192 -4.24 11.85 -17.46
N GLY A 193 -4.45 10.71 -18.10
CA GLY A 193 -4.76 9.45 -17.43
C GLY A 193 -3.63 8.92 -16.58
N PHE A 194 -2.39 8.99 -17.04
CA PHE A 194 -1.22 8.68 -16.23
C PHE A 194 -1.05 9.65 -15.06
N GLN A 195 -1.34 10.94 -15.25
CA GLN A 195 -1.34 11.91 -14.14
C GLN A 195 -2.38 11.54 -13.08
N ILE A 196 -3.61 11.19 -13.48
CA ILE A 196 -4.66 10.70 -12.57
C ILE A 196 -4.17 9.46 -11.81
N PHE A 197 -3.57 8.50 -12.51
CA PHE A 197 -3.02 7.29 -11.92
C PHE A 197 -1.96 7.61 -10.85
N TYR A 198 -1.06 8.57 -11.09
CA TYR A 198 -0.07 9.04 -10.11
C TYR A 198 -0.68 9.80 -8.93
N VAL A 199 -1.74 10.56 -9.14
CA VAL A 199 -2.46 11.25 -8.05
C VAL A 199 -3.00 10.22 -7.04
N PHE A 200 -3.56 9.11 -7.52
CA PHE A 200 -4.04 8.03 -6.64
C PHE A 200 -2.91 7.38 -5.82
N ILE A 201 -1.73 7.20 -6.41
CA ILE A 201 -0.53 6.73 -5.69
C ILE A 201 -0.21 7.67 -4.52
N ASN A 202 -0.17 8.98 -4.80
CA ASN A 202 0.17 10.00 -3.80
C ASN A 202 -0.88 10.09 -2.70
N ILE A 203 -2.16 9.97 -3.01
CA ILE A 203 -3.24 9.91 -2.00
C ILE A 203 -2.99 8.75 -1.04
N GLY A 204 -2.71 7.54 -1.57
CA GLY A 204 -2.37 6.38 -0.75
C GLY A 204 -1.15 6.62 0.15
N GLY A 205 -0.10 7.23 -0.42
CA GLY A 205 1.15 7.52 0.31
C GLY A 205 1.02 8.58 1.39
N VAL A 206 0.24 9.63 1.15
CA VAL A 206 0.03 10.72 2.13
C VAL A 206 -0.84 10.26 3.29
N VAL A 207 -1.91 9.51 3.04
CA VAL A 207 -2.87 9.11 4.07
C VAL A 207 -2.32 8.00 4.98
N ALA A 208 -1.53 7.08 4.43
CA ALA A 208 -1.05 5.90 5.12
C ALA A 208 -0.26 6.16 6.43
N PRO A 209 0.74 7.05 6.47
CA PRO A 209 1.53 7.31 7.68
C PRO A 209 0.71 7.86 8.85
N PHE A 210 -0.40 8.55 8.57
CA PHE A 210 -1.29 9.07 9.61
C PHE A 210 -2.20 7.98 10.19
N ILE A 211 -2.64 7.04 9.37
CA ILE A 211 -3.56 5.99 9.80
C ILE A 211 -2.87 4.97 10.73
N ALA A 212 -1.64 4.60 10.47
CA ALA A 212 -0.91 3.61 11.27
C ALA A 212 -0.85 3.98 12.76
N PRO A 213 -0.41 5.19 13.17
CA PRO A 213 -0.42 5.61 14.58
C PRO A 213 -1.83 5.70 15.17
N ILE A 214 -2.83 6.12 14.38
CA ILE A 214 -4.22 6.24 14.84
C ILE A 214 -4.77 4.86 15.22
N ILE A 215 -4.63 3.86 14.33
CA ILE A 215 -5.10 2.49 14.57
C ILE A 215 -4.37 1.90 15.78
N ARG A 216 -3.03 2.07 15.86
CA ARG A 216 -2.23 1.59 16.97
C ARG A 216 -2.70 2.17 18.30
N ASN A 217 -2.84 3.50 18.38
CA ASN A 217 -3.23 4.18 19.62
C ASN A 217 -4.66 3.83 20.02
N TRP A 218 -5.56 3.71 19.04
CA TRP A 218 -6.91 3.23 19.28
C TRP A 218 -6.92 1.82 19.87
N TRP A 219 -6.17 0.88 19.27
CA TRP A 219 -6.07 -0.49 19.74
C TRP A 219 -5.49 -0.57 21.15
N LEU A 220 -4.39 0.13 21.42
CA LEU A 220 -3.79 0.19 22.76
C LEU A 220 -4.76 0.80 23.77
N GLY A 221 -5.49 1.85 23.41
CA GLY A 221 -6.51 2.47 24.26
C GLY A 221 -7.63 1.51 24.64
N THR A 222 -8.07 0.60 23.75
CA THR A 222 -9.05 -0.44 24.08
C THR A 222 -8.56 -1.44 25.12
N LYS A 223 -7.24 -1.59 25.26
CA LYS A 223 -6.57 -2.46 26.26
C LYS A 223 -6.14 -1.71 27.50
N GLY A 224 -6.44 -0.42 27.62
CA GLY A 224 -5.99 0.43 28.72
C GLY A 224 -4.50 0.77 28.68
N LEU A 225 -3.83 0.53 27.57
CA LEU A 225 -2.40 0.76 27.36
C LEU A 225 -2.16 2.09 26.63
N VAL A 226 -1.00 2.70 26.90
CA VAL A 226 -0.53 3.90 26.20
C VAL A 226 0.75 3.54 25.45
N TYR A 227 0.85 3.99 24.20
CA TYR A 227 2.07 3.78 23.42
C TYR A 227 3.26 4.52 24.06
N ASN A 228 4.33 3.77 24.30
CA ASN A 228 5.61 4.32 24.72
C ASN A 228 6.70 3.84 23.74
N ALA A 229 7.28 4.81 23.00
CA ALA A 229 8.31 4.52 21.99
C ALA A 229 9.63 3.98 22.60
N GLN A 230 9.84 4.20 23.91
CA GLN A 230 11.05 3.75 24.62
C GLN A 230 10.95 2.32 25.15
N LEU A 231 9.75 1.75 25.18
CA LEU A 231 9.53 0.38 25.67
C LEU A 231 9.37 -0.56 24.48
N PRO A 232 10.19 -1.63 24.37
CA PRO A 232 9.97 -2.68 23.38
C PRO A 232 8.57 -3.29 23.54
N MET A 233 7.94 -3.67 22.43
CA MET A 233 6.60 -4.29 22.45
C MET A 233 6.53 -5.54 23.34
N LEU A 234 7.65 -6.21 23.57
CA LEU A 234 7.79 -7.36 24.47
C LEU A 234 7.54 -7.03 25.95
N CYS A 235 7.62 -5.75 26.33
CA CYS A 235 7.37 -5.30 27.71
C CYS A 235 5.91 -4.90 27.94
N HIS A 236 5.04 -5.01 26.93
CA HIS A 236 3.62 -4.63 27.02
C HIS A 236 2.68 -5.82 27.17
N ASN A 237 3.21 -7.02 27.37
CA ASN A 237 2.43 -8.25 27.63
C ASN A 237 2.48 -8.65 29.10
#